data_2408e39afac5604b054c213d7377f40f
#
_entry.id   2408e39afac5604b054c213d7377f40f
#
_cell.length_a   1.000
_cell.length_b   1.000
_cell.length_c   1.000
_cell.angle_alpha   90.00
_cell.angle_beta   90.00
_cell.angle_gamma   90.00
#
_symmetry.space_group_name_H-M   'P 1'
#
loop_
_entity.id
_entity.type
_entity.pdbx_description
1 polymer ?
#
loop_
_entity_poly.entity_id
_entity_poly.type
_entity_poly.pdbx_seq_one_letter_code
_entity_poly.pdbx_strand_id
1 'polypeptide(L)'
;MKVVIVGAGKLGQYIARRLIEEKRDVILIEKDQDTANAAGNELDCMVVHDDGKTTTTERILYYSGKTYKLGEVDDGNAVMDWMEQEQERGITIQSAATTTWWREHQINIIDTPGHVDFTAEVERSLRVLDGAVAVFCAVGGVEPQSETVWHQADHYHVPRIAYINKMDRLGADFFSAVEDIRTKLSAVPVPIQLPIGREGSFEGVIDLIHMREIRWNHEQGGQELRYSDIAAERQDEAHSWRDKLLDSVSAHSDEITELYLSGEAIPLELLQKALRDQTISRQIVPVLCGASRRNLGVQPVLDAIVDYLPAPDEVPPAPAHDPKKEETIQLPCSEDGIPLGLVFKVQYDREMGPLCYVRMYSGIIKTAGTVYNIGKKKRERVTKILRMHSNKSEPLDELRAGDIAVFVGMKLAQTGDTLGSEGKALLLEHMHFPEPVISVAIEPKTLSDRDKLRDTLAILSLEDPTFQTGEDTDTGQLIIRGMGELHLDVLVTRILRDFKVGAQVGNPPGFLPRIHQRRSYPQRTIFTHHGWQGCGRRPYP
;
A
#
# COMPACT_ATOMS: atom_id res chain seq x y z
N MET A 1 -25.38 -5.03 -9.11
CA MET A 1 -24.51 -6.14 -9.61
C MET A 1 -23.42 -5.47 -10.43
N LYS A 2 -22.18 -5.58 -10.01
CA LYS A 2 -21.04 -5.06 -10.75
C LYS A 2 -20.70 -6.00 -11.89
N VAL A 3 -20.45 -5.47 -13.07
CA VAL A 3 -20.06 -6.23 -14.25
C VAL A 3 -18.66 -5.82 -14.64
N VAL A 4 -17.75 -6.78 -14.75
CA VAL A 4 -16.36 -6.56 -15.18
C VAL A 4 -16.23 -6.99 -16.64
N ILE A 5 -15.75 -6.10 -17.49
CA ILE A 5 -15.49 -6.36 -18.90
C ILE A 5 -13.98 -6.25 -19.12
N VAL A 6 -13.37 -7.28 -19.69
CA VAL A 6 -11.95 -7.28 -20.04
C VAL A 6 -11.79 -7.03 -21.53
N GLY A 7 -11.08 -5.95 -21.87
CA GLY A 7 -10.87 -5.47 -23.24
C GLY A 7 -11.81 -4.32 -23.62
N ALA A 8 -11.26 -3.10 -23.80
CA ALA A 8 -11.98 -1.91 -24.25
C ALA A 8 -11.99 -1.74 -25.78
N GLY A 9 -11.75 -2.80 -26.54
CA GLY A 9 -11.95 -2.79 -27.99
C GLY A 9 -13.43 -2.53 -28.37
N LYS A 10 -13.73 -2.38 -29.64
CA LYS A 10 -15.09 -2.02 -30.13
C LYS A 10 -16.22 -2.85 -29.51
N LEU A 11 -16.01 -4.15 -29.29
CA LEU A 11 -17.02 -5.03 -28.68
C LEU A 11 -17.15 -4.77 -27.17
N GLY A 12 -16.03 -4.62 -26.45
CA GLY A 12 -16.03 -4.35 -25.00
C GLY A 12 -16.70 -3.02 -24.67
N GLN A 13 -16.38 -1.95 -25.41
CA GLN A 13 -17.03 -0.64 -25.28
C GLN A 13 -18.53 -0.70 -25.62
N TYR A 14 -18.92 -1.45 -26.65
CA TYR A 14 -20.33 -1.64 -26.98
C TYR A 14 -21.11 -2.32 -25.85
N ILE A 15 -20.57 -3.39 -25.29
CA ILE A 15 -21.18 -4.10 -24.16
C ILE A 15 -21.25 -3.21 -22.92
N ALA A 16 -20.17 -2.48 -22.60
CA ALA A 16 -20.13 -1.54 -21.48
C ALA A 16 -21.22 -0.47 -21.61
N ARG A 17 -21.34 0.16 -22.79
CA ARG A 17 -22.37 1.18 -23.07
C ARG A 17 -23.78 0.66 -22.84
N ARG A 18 -24.07 -0.55 -23.32
CA ARG A 18 -25.39 -1.18 -23.13
C ARG A 18 -25.71 -1.45 -21.68
N LEU A 19 -24.73 -1.93 -20.90
CA LEU A 19 -24.91 -2.21 -19.47
C LEU A 19 -25.03 -0.95 -18.63
N ILE A 20 -24.35 0.15 -19.00
CA ILE A 20 -24.52 1.46 -18.37
C ILE A 20 -25.92 2.02 -18.62
N GLU A 21 -26.43 1.90 -19.86
CA GLU A 21 -27.81 2.26 -20.20
C GLU A 21 -28.85 1.50 -19.36
N GLU A 22 -28.53 0.25 -18.98
CA GLU A 22 -29.33 -0.60 -18.08
C GLU A 22 -29.09 -0.26 -16.58
N LYS A 23 -28.38 0.82 -16.25
CA LYS A 23 -28.01 1.24 -14.88
C LYS A 23 -27.26 0.15 -14.10
N ARG A 24 -26.35 -0.54 -14.76
CA ARG A 24 -25.41 -1.49 -14.12
C ARG A 24 -24.10 -0.79 -13.83
N ASP A 25 -23.50 -1.11 -12.70
CA ASP A 25 -22.13 -0.70 -12.40
C ASP A 25 -21.19 -1.50 -13.29
N VAL A 26 -20.41 -0.83 -14.13
CA VAL A 26 -19.50 -1.46 -15.09
C VAL A 26 -18.06 -1.07 -14.76
N ILE A 27 -17.18 -2.07 -14.74
CA ILE A 27 -15.73 -1.87 -14.68
C ILE A 27 -15.17 -2.40 -15.98
N LEU A 28 -14.45 -1.55 -16.72
CA LEU A 28 -13.79 -1.90 -17.96
C LEU A 28 -12.28 -1.99 -17.72
N ILE A 29 -11.68 -3.15 -18.02
CA ILE A 29 -10.24 -3.37 -17.90
C ILE A 29 -9.64 -3.38 -19.29
N GLU A 30 -8.65 -2.54 -19.56
CA GLU A 30 -7.98 -2.44 -20.85
C GLU A 30 -6.46 -2.34 -20.66
N LYS A 31 -5.75 -3.13 -21.46
CA LYS A 31 -4.28 -3.17 -21.45
C LYS A 31 -3.66 -2.02 -22.26
N ASP A 32 -4.29 -1.65 -23.37
CA ASP A 32 -3.82 -0.58 -24.23
C ASP A 32 -4.23 0.80 -23.67
N GLN A 33 -3.25 1.66 -23.41
CA GLN A 33 -3.43 2.96 -22.76
C GLN A 33 -4.34 3.90 -23.56
N ASP A 34 -4.14 3.98 -24.87
CA ASP A 34 -4.89 4.93 -25.71
C ASP A 34 -6.35 4.47 -25.81
N THR A 35 -6.57 3.16 -25.91
CA THR A 35 -7.89 2.55 -25.91
C THR A 35 -8.58 2.70 -24.54
N ALA A 36 -7.83 2.57 -23.42
CA ALA A 36 -8.34 2.79 -22.07
C ALA A 36 -8.76 4.25 -21.86
N ASN A 37 -7.93 5.20 -22.27
CA ASN A 37 -8.23 6.63 -22.19
C ASN A 37 -9.44 7.01 -23.04
N ALA A 38 -9.53 6.50 -24.29
CA ALA A 38 -10.67 6.74 -25.17
C ALA A 38 -11.97 6.19 -24.55
N ALA A 39 -11.92 4.99 -23.99
CA ALA A 39 -13.07 4.37 -23.33
C ALA A 39 -13.50 5.14 -22.07
N GLY A 40 -12.54 5.59 -21.25
CA GLY A 40 -12.81 6.38 -20.05
C GLY A 40 -13.44 7.74 -20.33
N ASN A 41 -13.12 8.36 -21.48
CA ASN A 41 -13.70 9.62 -21.92
C ASN A 41 -15.11 9.47 -22.52
N GLU A 42 -15.44 8.30 -23.05
CA GLU A 42 -16.72 8.05 -23.73
C GLU A 42 -17.75 7.34 -22.88
N LEU A 43 -17.33 6.63 -21.83
CA LEU A 43 -18.19 5.77 -21.01
C LEU A 43 -18.17 6.22 -19.55
N ASP A 44 -19.32 6.33 -18.95
CA ASP A 44 -19.47 6.57 -17.50
C ASP A 44 -19.24 5.25 -16.74
N CYS A 45 -17.99 4.76 -16.78
CA CYS A 45 -17.58 3.56 -16.06
C CYS A 45 -16.12 3.66 -15.59
N MET A 46 -15.78 2.88 -14.56
CA MET A 46 -14.40 2.78 -14.11
C MET A 46 -13.57 2.04 -15.15
N VAL A 47 -12.52 2.67 -15.67
CA VAL A 47 -11.50 2.03 -16.50
C VAL A 47 -10.25 1.84 -15.65
N VAL A 48 -9.89 0.59 -15.39
CA VAL A 48 -8.71 0.25 -14.60
C VAL A 48 -7.51 0.17 -15.54
N HIS A 49 -6.52 1.00 -15.29
CA HIS A 49 -5.22 0.97 -15.95
C HIS A 49 -4.14 1.28 -14.92
N ASP A 50 -3.00 0.62 -15.07
CA ASP A 50 -1.72 0.79 -14.36
C ASP A 50 -1.76 1.62 -13.06
N ASP A 51 -1.34 0.98 -12.00
CA ASP A 51 -1.10 1.63 -10.73
C ASP A 51 0.24 2.41 -10.82
N GLY A 52 0.18 3.72 -10.81
CA GLY A 52 1.37 4.58 -10.88
C GLY A 52 2.36 4.45 -9.71
N LYS A 53 2.12 3.55 -8.75
CA LYS A 53 2.99 3.28 -7.60
C LYS A 53 4.23 2.53 -8.03
N THR A 54 4.06 1.34 -8.64
CA THR A 54 5.18 0.52 -9.12
C THR A 54 6.03 1.28 -10.13
N THR A 55 5.40 2.02 -11.06
CA THR A 55 6.14 2.93 -11.96
C THR A 55 6.97 3.94 -11.19
N THR A 56 6.45 4.53 -10.11
CA THR A 56 7.20 5.48 -9.28
C THR A 56 8.38 4.80 -8.58
N THR A 57 8.17 3.59 -8.03
CA THR A 57 9.21 2.79 -7.38
C THR A 57 10.31 2.42 -8.38
N GLU A 58 9.98 1.99 -9.59
CA GLU A 58 10.96 1.71 -10.66
C GLU A 58 11.82 2.94 -11.00
N ARG A 59 11.23 4.15 -11.04
CA ARG A 59 11.97 5.40 -11.25
C ARG A 59 12.87 5.75 -10.08
N ILE A 60 12.43 5.50 -8.85
CA ILE A 60 13.26 5.66 -7.64
C ILE A 60 14.49 4.76 -7.73
N LEU A 61 14.34 3.50 -8.11
CA LEU A 61 15.45 2.56 -8.28
C LEU A 61 16.41 2.97 -9.40
N TYR A 62 15.88 3.51 -10.48
CA TYR A 62 16.69 4.00 -11.59
C TYR A 62 17.52 5.23 -11.19
N TYR A 63 16.90 6.25 -10.61
CA TYR A 63 17.60 7.49 -10.24
C TYR A 63 18.58 7.31 -9.08
N SER A 64 18.34 6.36 -8.21
CA SER A 64 19.27 5.98 -7.14
C SER A 64 20.40 5.06 -7.61
N GLY A 65 20.45 4.73 -8.92
CA GLY A 65 21.52 3.92 -9.51
C GLY A 65 21.43 2.42 -9.18
N LYS A 66 20.32 1.95 -8.61
CA LYS A 66 20.12 0.53 -8.27
C LYS A 66 19.81 -0.31 -9.51
N THR A 67 19.15 0.26 -10.50
CA THR A 67 18.88 -0.35 -11.81
C THR A 67 19.48 0.47 -12.94
N TYR A 68 19.95 -0.21 -13.98
CA TYR A 68 20.54 0.44 -15.16
C TYR A 68 19.52 0.66 -16.29
N LYS A 69 18.36 0.06 -16.17
CA LYS A 69 17.25 0.17 -17.14
C LYS A 69 16.00 0.63 -16.41
N LEU A 70 15.23 1.45 -17.09
CA LEU A 70 13.88 1.80 -16.67
C LEU A 70 12.99 0.56 -16.82
N GLY A 71 12.44 0.07 -15.71
CA GLY A 71 11.39 -0.95 -15.72
C GLY A 71 10.05 -0.30 -16.08
N GLU A 72 9.31 -0.92 -16.99
CA GLU A 72 7.94 -0.53 -17.34
C GLU A 72 7.00 -1.66 -16.95
N VAL A 73 5.95 -1.32 -16.20
CA VAL A 73 4.93 -2.28 -15.76
C VAL A 73 4.20 -2.85 -16.97
N ASP A 74 3.87 -1.99 -17.93
CA ASP A 74 3.16 -2.39 -19.17
C ASP A 74 3.94 -3.37 -20.03
N ASP A 75 5.27 -3.31 -20.00
CA ASP A 75 6.14 -4.21 -20.78
C ASP A 75 6.47 -5.50 -20.00
N GLY A 76 6.00 -5.65 -18.76
CA GLY A 76 6.26 -6.80 -17.90
C GLY A 76 7.74 -6.96 -17.53
N ASN A 77 8.52 -5.89 -17.50
CA ASN A 77 9.94 -5.89 -17.16
C ASN A 77 10.26 -5.08 -15.89
N ALA A 78 9.24 -4.70 -15.12
CA ALA A 78 9.39 -4.06 -13.82
C ALA A 78 10.13 -4.98 -12.85
N VAL A 79 11.07 -4.43 -12.08
CA VAL A 79 11.88 -5.18 -11.12
C VAL A 79 11.06 -5.55 -9.88
N MET A 80 10.14 -4.69 -9.47
CA MET A 80 9.33 -4.90 -8.26
C MET A 80 8.22 -5.91 -8.49
N ASP A 81 7.57 -5.92 -9.65
CA ASP A 81 6.57 -6.92 -10.04
C ASP A 81 7.27 -8.14 -10.65
N TRP A 82 7.80 -9.00 -9.81
CA TRP A 82 8.62 -10.14 -10.23
C TRP A 82 7.84 -11.42 -10.54
N MET A 83 6.57 -11.51 -10.09
CA MET A 83 5.71 -12.65 -10.34
C MET A 83 5.12 -12.58 -11.75
N GLU A 84 5.07 -13.73 -12.46
CA GLU A 84 4.40 -13.81 -13.78
C GLU A 84 2.96 -13.26 -13.73
N GLN A 85 2.23 -13.54 -12.66
CA GLN A 85 0.86 -13.09 -12.49
C GLN A 85 0.74 -11.57 -12.29
N GLU A 86 1.71 -10.92 -11.64
CA GLU A 86 1.78 -9.47 -11.53
C GLU A 86 2.00 -8.84 -12.91
N GLN A 87 2.94 -9.38 -13.66
CA GLN A 87 3.26 -8.94 -15.02
C GLN A 87 2.11 -9.21 -16.01
N GLU A 88 1.46 -10.39 -15.93
CA GLU A 88 0.31 -10.72 -16.77
C GLU A 88 -0.91 -9.82 -16.50
N ARG A 89 -1.13 -9.44 -15.24
CA ARG A 89 -2.32 -8.67 -14.79
C ARG A 89 -2.07 -7.17 -14.73
N GLY A 90 -0.80 -6.73 -14.71
CA GLY A 90 -0.41 -5.33 -14.56
C GLY A 90 -0.76 -4.75 -13.18
N ILE A 91 -0.80 -5.59 -12.13
CA ILE A 91 -1.06 -5.19 -10.75
C ILE A 91 -0.08 -5.85 -9.79
N THR A 92 0.37 -5.13 -8.78
CA THR A 92 1.15 -5.69 -7.68
C THR A 92 0.26 -6.56 -6.79
N ILE A 93 0.70 -7.78 -6.52
CA ILE A 93 -0.02 -8.78 -5.72
C ILE A 93 0.64 -8.94 -4.35
N GLN A 94 1.97 -9.07 -4.33
CA GLN A 94 2.76 -9.21 -3.11
C GLN A 94 3.62 -7.98 -2.86
N SER A 95 3.75 -7.57 -1.60
CA SER A 95 4.69 -6.51 -1.25
C SER A 95 6.12 -6.94 -1.55
N ALA A 96 6.87 -6.09 -2.26
CA ALA A 96 8.27 -6.30 -2.58
C ALA A 96 9.15 -5.36 -1.77
N ALA A 97 10.24 -5.87 -1.20
CA ALA A 97 11.19 -5.08 -0.44
C ALA A 97 12.49 -4.90 -1.22
N THR A 98 13.02 -3.69 -1.20
CA THR A 98 14.31 -3.37 -1.81
C THR A 98 15.00 -2.28 -1.01
N THR A 99 16.33 -2.17 -1.18
CA THR A 99 17.14 -1.14 -0.51
C THR A 99 17.86 -0.31 -1.55
N THR A 100 17.81 0.99 -1.39
CA THR A 100 18.53 1.94 -2.24
C THR A 100 19.23 3.01 -1.39
N TRP A 101 19.98 3.90 -2.06
CA TRP A 101 20.73 4.97 -1.40
C TRP A 101 20.46 6.29 -2.09
N TRP A 102 20.20 7.32 -1.30
CA TRP A 102 20.01 8.69 -1.80
C TRP A 102 20.62 9.69 -0.83
N ARG A 103 21.45 10.61 -1.32
CA ARG A 103 22.14 11.63 -0.49
C ARG A 103 22.79 11.01 0.76
N GLU A 104 23.50 9.89 0.59
CA GLU A 104 24.16 9.11 1.67
C GLU A 104 23.23 8.44 2.68
N HIS A 105 21.90 8.49 2.47
CA HIS A 105 20.93 7.81 3.30
C HIS A 105 20.53 6.46 2.68
N GLN A 106 20.47 5.43 3.51
CA GLN A 106 19.90 4.14 3.14
C GLN A 106 18.38 4.23 3.24
N ILE A 107 17.70 3.86 2.18
CA ILE A 107 16.23 3.83 2.11
C ILE A 107 15.78 2.41 1.83
N ASN A 108 15.08 1.81 2.78
CA ASN A 108 14.40 0.53 2.60
C ASN A 108 12.99 0.79 2.06
N ILE A 109 12.72 0.36 0.85
CA ILE A 109 11.45 0.58 0.16
C ILE A 109 10.64 -0.70 0.25
N ILE A 110 9.39 -0.60 0.67
CA ILE A 110 8.40 -1.66 0.59
C ILE A 110 7.31 -1.19 -0.37
N ASP A 111 7.27 -1.75 -1.58
CA ASP A 111 6.19 -1.52 -2.53
C ASP A 111 5.00 -2.41 -2.18
N THR A 112 3.82 -1.81 -2.04
CA THR A 112 2.62 -2.49 -1.53
C THR A 112 1.54 -2.58 -2.59
N PRO A 113 0.74 -3.67 -2.62
CA PRO A 113 -0.43 -3.75 -3.50
C PRO A 113 -1.41 -2.61 -3.29
N GLY A 114 -2.10 -2.21 -4.35
CA GLY A 114 -3.17 -1.20 -4.28
C GLY A 114 -4.58 -1.80 -4.18
N HIS A 115 -4.76 -3.09 -4.46
CA HIS A 115 -6.07 -3.73 -4.55
C HIS A 115 -6.60 -4.16 -3.18
N VAL A 116 -7.91 -3.99 -2.94
CA VAL A 116 -8.56 -4.30 -1.65
C VAL A 116 -8.45 -5.76 -1.24
N ASP A 117 -8.35 -6.70 -2.17
CA ASP A 117 -8.19 -8.13 -1.86
C ASP A 117 -6.84 -8.45 -1.20
N PHE A 118 -5.86 -7.53 -1.30
CA PHE A 118 -4.51 -7.67 -0.74
C PHE A 118 -4.25 -6.73 0.44
N THR A 119 -5.29 -6.29 1.14
CA THR A 119 -5.17 -5.39 2.30
C THR A 119 -4.27 -5.94 3.40
N ALA A 120 -4.19 -7.27 3.56
CA ALA A 120 -3.27 -7.89 4.51
C ALA A 120 -1.78 -7.63 4.20
N GLU A 121 -1.42 -7.55 2.91
CA GLU A 121 -0.07 -7.17 2.48
C GLU A 121 0.25 -5.72 2.89
N VAL A 122 -0.73 -4.82 2.75
CA VAL A 122 -0.61 -3.43 3.17
C VAL A 122 -0.49 -3.34 4.68
N GLU A 123 -1.35 -4.04 5.43
CA GLU A 123 -1.39 -4.07 6.89
C GLU A 123 -0.03 -4.47 7.48
N ARG A 124 0.53 -5.61 7.03
CA ARG A 124 1.83 -6.07 7.51
C ARG A 124 3.00 -5.16 7.13
N SER A 125 2.89 -4.46 6.01
CA SER A 125 3.89 -3.47 5.59
C SER A 125 3.82 -2.23 6.46
N LEU A 126 2.63 -1.65 6.68
CA LEU A 126 2.43 -0.45 7.50
C LEU A 126 2.92 -0.65 8.94
N ARG A 127 2.84 -1.86 9.49
CA ARG A 127 3.32 -2.18 10.84
C ARG A 127 4.82 -1.96 11.04
N VAL A 128 5.60 -1.99 9.95
CA VAL A 128 7.07 -1.90 10.00
C VAL A 128 7.62 -0.66 9.29
N LEU A 129 6.76 0.24 8.80
CA LEU A 129 7.19 1.48 8.16
C LEU A 129 7.50 2.57 9.18
N ASP A 130 8.54 3.36 8.91
CA ASP A 130 8.86 4.60 9.63
C ASP A 130 8.17 5.80 8.98
N GLY A 131 7.94 5.76 7.67
CA GLY A 131 7.24 6.77 6.91
C GLY A 131 6.67 6.22 5.60
N ALA A 132 5.78 6.94 4.94
CA ALA A 132 5.15 6.51 3.71
C ALA A 132 5.07 7.62 2.65
N VAL A 133 5.14 7.22 1.38
CA VAL A 133 4.81 8.06 0.23
C VAL A 133 3.43 7.61 -0.29
N ALA A 134 2.42 8.44 -0.08
CA ALA A 134 1.08 8.19 -0.60
C ALA A 134 0.97 8.72 -2.02
N VAL A 135 0.81 7.81 -3.00
CA VAL A 135 0.73 8.16 -4.42
C VAL A 135 -0.72 8.30 -4.84
N PHE A 136 -1.11 9.48 -5.29
CA PHE A 136 -2.45 9.79 -5.78
C PHE A 136 -2.43 10.04 -7.29
N CYS A 137 -3.54 9.75 -7.95
CA CYS A 137 -3.72 10.07 -9.37
C CYS A 137 -4.23 11.51 -9.52
N ALA A 138 -3.59 12.32 -10.37
CA ALA A 138 -4.02 13.70 -10.62
C ALA A 138 -5.42 13.79 -11.27
N VAL A 139 -5.92 12.72 -11.89
CA VAL A 139 -7.24 12.65 -12.51
C VAL A 139 -8.29 12.12 -11.55
N GLY A 140 -8.00 11.01 -10.85
CA GLY A 140 -8.94 10.35 -9.94
C GLY A 140 -8.97 10.95 -8.52
N GLY A 141 -7.93 11.72 -8.14
CA GLY A 141 -7.81 12.25 -6.78
C GLY A 141 -7.74 11.16 -5.73
N VAL A 142 -8.53 11.28 -4.67
CA VAL A 142 -8.66 10.28 -3.60
C VAL A 142 -9.76 9.30 -3.98
N GLU A 143 -9.37 8.05 -4.18
CA GLU A 143 -10.24 6.91 -4.48
C GLU A 143 -10.53 6.07 -3.22
N PRO A 144 -11.58 5.23 -3.20
CA PRO A 144 -11.92 4.43 -2.00
C PRO A 144 -10.79 3.54 -1.49
N GLN A 145 -9.94 3.05 -2.38
CA GLN A 145 -8.75 2.25 -2.00
C GLN A 145 -7.70 3.11 -1.28
N SER A 146 -7.47 4.34 -1.78
CA SER A 146 -6.57 5.31 -1.15
C SER A 146 -7.04 5.66 0.26
N GLU A 147 -8.34 5.85 0.44
CA GLU A 147 -8.98 6.15 1.73
C GLU A 147 -8.77 5.00 2.73
N THR A 148 -8.99 3.75 2.29
CA THR A 148 -8.78 2.57 3.14
C THR A 148 -7.32 2.48 3.63
N VAL A 149 -6.35 2.57 2.73
CA VAL A 149 -4.91 2.50 3.08
C VAL A 149 -4.50 3.70 3.95
N TRP A 150 -5.09 4.87 3.70
CA TRP A 150 -4.83 6.06 4.52
C TRP A 150 -5.26 5.87 5.97
N HIS A 151 -6.45 5.34 6.22
CA HIS A 151 -6.93 5.05 7.57
C HIS A 151 -6.13 3.95 8.27
N GLN A 152 -5.67 2.93 7.52
CA GLN A 152 -4.74 1.94 8.07
C GLN A 152 -3.43 2.60 8.50
N ALA A 153 -2.86 3.51 7.69
CA ALA A 153 -1.66 4.26 8.05
C ALA A 153 -1.88 5.19 9.26
N ASP A 154 -3.10 5.75 9.45
CA ASP A 154 -3.46 6.49 10.65
C ASP A 154 -3.45 5.60 11.90
N HIS A 155 -3.98 4.39 11.78
CA HIS A 155 -3.98 3.41 12.88
C HIS A 155 -2.55 3.09 13.37
N TYR A 156 -1.61 2.92 12.45
CA TYR A 156 -0.20 2.66 12.78
C TYR A 156 0.62 3.93 13.02
N HIS A 157 0.00 5.10 12.99
CA HIS A 157 0.66 6.38 13.23
C HIS A 157 1.82 6.68 12.27
N VAL A 158 1.76 6.21 11.02
CA VAL A 158 2.81 6.39 10.02
C VAL A 158 2.79 7.81 9.44
N PRO A 159 3.88 8.60 9.59
CA PRO A 159 4.05 9.89 8.91
C PRO A 159 4.06 9.72 7.39
N ARG A 160 3.55 10.72 6.66
CA ARG A 160 3.37 10.62 5.21
C ARG A 160 3.72 11.90 4.48
N ILE A 161 4.20 11.72 3.24
CA ILE A 161 4.19 12.73 2.20
C ILE A 161 3.22 12.26 1.10
N ALA A 162 2.59 13.19 0.41
CA ALA A 162 1.69 12.91 -0.71
C ALA A 162 2.37 13.23 -2.04
N TYR A 163 2.26 12.34 -3.01
CA TYR A 163 2.76 12.54 -4.37
C TYR A 163 1.62 12.42 -5.37
N ILE A 164 1.25 13.52 -6.00
CA ILE A 164 0.22 13.57 -7.04
C ILE A 164 0.88 13.25 -8.37
N ASN A 165 0.70 12.01 -8.81
CA ASN A 165 1.28 11.43 -10.02
C ASN A 165 0.32 11.54 -11.21
N LYS A 166 0.83 11.27 -12.42
CA LYS A 166 0.08 11.30 -13.68
C LYS A 166 -0.39 12.71 -14.06
N MET A 167 0.40 13.75 -13.73
CA MET A 167 0.12 15.14 -14.10
C MET A 167 0.08 15.39 -15.61
N ASP A 168 0.59 14.45 -16.40
CA ASP A 168 0.64 14.47 -17.87
C ASP A 168 -0.63 13.92 -18.54
N ARG A 169 -1.58 13.35 -17.76
CA ARG A 169 -2.82 12.80 -18.30
C ARG A 169 -3.87 13.88 -18.56
N LEU A 170 -4.72 13.61 -19.55
CA LEU A 170 -5.90 14.42 -19.82
C LEU A 170 -6.83 14.44 -18.60
N GLY A 171 -7.29 15.62 -18.21
CA GLY A 171 -8.11 15.82 -17.01
C GLY A 171 -7.32 15.87 -15.69
N ALA A 172 -5.98 15.91 -15.74
CA ALA A 172 -5.16 16.06 -14.54
C ALA A 172 -5.37 17.43 -13.87
N ASP A 173 -5.73 17.42 -12.58
CA ASP A 173 -5.92 18.61 -11.76
C ASP A 173 -5.27 18.44 -10.39
N PHE A 174 -4.13 19.14 -10.20
CA PHE A 174 -3.39 19.13 -8.96
C PHE A 174 -4.18 19.67 -7.78
N PHE A 175 -4.84 20.82 -7.98
CA PHE A 175 -5.54 21.50 -6.90
C PHE A 175 -6.78 20.74 -6.44
N SER A 176 -7.50 20.12 -7.38
CA SER A 176 -8.61 19.22 -7.07
C SER A 176 -8.15 18.02 -6.25
N ALA A 177 -7.02 17.40 -6.59
CA ALA A 177 -6.46 16.28 -5.85
C ALA A 177 -6.00 16.70 -4.43
N VAL A 178 -5.42 17.90 -4.26
CA VAL A 178 -5.08 18.46 -2.94
C VAL A 178 -6.32 18.68 -2.09
N GLU A 179 -7.39 19.21 -2.67
CA GLU A 179 -8.65 19.43 -1.95
C GLU A 179 -9.34 18.11 -1.58
N ASP A 180 -9.24 17.09 -2.41
CA ASP A 180 -9.69 15.74 -2.09
C ASP A 180 -8.96 15.16 -0.86
N ILE A 181 -7.64 15.33 -0.78
CA ILE A 181 -6.86 14.92 0.41
C ILE A 181 -7.37 15.64 1.66
N ARG A 182 -7.67 16.93 1.56
CA ARG A 182 -8.19 17.72 2.67
C ARG A 182 -9.57 17.24 3.12
N THR A 183 -10.48 17.07 2.18
CA THR A 183 -11.91 16.85 2.48
C THR A 183 -12.25 15.40 2.73
N LYS A 184 -11.68 14.46 1.94
CA LYS A 184 -11.99 13.03 2.05
C LYS A 184 -11.14 12.33 3.12
N LEU A 185 -9.87 12.74 3.29
CA LEU A 185 -8.95 12.12 4.24
C LEU A 185 -8.80 12.89 5.56
N SER A 186 -9.49 14.03 5.71
CA SER A 186 -9.42 14.90 6.89
C SER A 186 -7.97 15.27 7.27
N ALA A 187 -7.09 15.38 6.28
CA ALA A 187 -5.69 15.72 6.44
C ALA A 187 -5.44 17.21 6.22
N VAL A 188 -4.27 17.71 6.58
CA VAL A 188 -3.80 19.07 6.28
C VAL A 188 -2.74 18.99 5.18
N PRO A 189 -3.13 18.95 3.88
CA PRO A 189 -2.17 18.92 2.78
C PRO A 189 -1.50 20.29 2.65
N VAL A 190 -0.16 20.28 2.61
CA VAL A 190 0.66 21.48 2.41
C VAL A 190 1.45 21.32 1.10
N PRO A 191 0.99 21.92 0.00
CA PRO A 191 1.76 21.93 -1.25
C PRO A 191 3.12 22.56 -1.04
N ILE A 192 4.18 21.79 -1.27
CA ILE A 192 5.56 22.27 -1.28
C ILE A 192 6.06 22.50 -2.71
N GLN A 193 5.27 22.11 -3.70
CA GLN A 193 5.50 22.32 -5.12
C GLN A 193 4.20 22.71 -5.83
N LEU A 194 4.34 23.46 -6.93
CA LEU A 194 3.25 23.72 -7.86
C LEU A 194 3.61 23.18 -9.25
N PRO A 195 2.67 22.66 -10.02
CA PRO A 195 2.95 22.19 -11.37
C PRO A 195 3.18 23.35 -12.35
N ILE A 196 4.14 23.20 -13.26
CA ILE A 196 4.33 24.08 -14.41
C ILE A 196 3.69 23.38 -15.62
N GLY A 197 2.59 23.95 -16.11
CA GLY A 197 1.76 23.30 -17.12
C GLY A 197 0.86 22.21 -16.55
N ARG A 198 0.04 21.64 -17.42
CA ARG A 198 -0.88 20.54 -17.08
C ARG A 198 -1.04 19.63 -18.29
N GLU A 199 -1.44 18.39 -18.04
CA GLU A 199 -1.65 17.40 -19.10
C GLU A 199 -0.42 17.27 -20.03
N GLY A 200 -0.60 17.26 -21.33
CA GLY A 200 0.49 17.19 -22.30
C GLY A 200 1.53 18.32 -22.21
N SER A 201 1.19 19.45 -21.58
CA SER A 201 2.09 20.60 -21.36
C SER A 201 2.80 20.58 -19.99
N PHE A 202 2.61 19.54 -19.15
CA PHE A 202 3.33 19.40 -17.90
C PHE A 202 4.83 19.24 -18.16
N GLU A 203 5.65 20.21 -17.72
CA GLU A 203 7.08 20.28 -18.05
C GLU A 203 7.99 20.54 -16.85
N GLY A 204 7.43 20.87 -15.69
CA GLY A 204 8.21 21.22 -14.52
C GLY A 204 7.38 21.45 -13.27
N VAL A 205 8.05 21.84 -12.21
CA VAL A 205 7.42 22.26 -10.95
C VAL A 205 8.07 23.55 -10.42
N ILE A 206 7.31 24.32 -9.66
CA ILE A 206 7.82 25.43 -8.83
C ILE A 206 8.06 24.84 -7.44
N ASP A 207 9.29 24.91 -6.97
CA ASP A 207 9.70 24.59 -5.61
C ASP A 207 9.39 25.78 -4.70
N LEU A 208 8.36 25.62 -3.86
CA LEU A 208 7.93 26.69 -2.94
C LEU A 208 8.86 26.84 -1.72
N ILE A 209 9.73 25.87 -1.46
CA ILE A 209 10.69 25.94 -0.35
C ILE A 209 11.86 26.86 -0.71
N HIS A 210 12.41 26.68 -1.91
CA HIS A 210 13.56 27.46 -2.40
C HIS A 210 13.15 28.60 -3.34
N MET A 211 11.86 28.74 -3.67
CA MET A 211 11.32 29.75 -4.60
C MET A 211 12.03 29.73 -5.95
N ARG A 212 12.04 28.59 -6.62
CA ARG A 212 12.68 28.37 -7.92
C ARG A 212 11.89 27.40 -8.79
N GLU A 213 12.10 27.44 -10.11
CA GLU A 213 11.57 26.43 -11.02
C GLU A 213 12.52 25.23 -11.12
N ILE A 214 11.96 24.03 -11.23
CA ILE A 214 12.67 22.78 -11.50
C ILE A 214 12.11 22.20 -12.79
N ARG A 215 12.99 22.01 -13.78
CA ARG A 215 12.65 21.39 -15.07
C ARG A 215 13.58 20.22 -15.36
N TRP A 216 13.10 19.27 -16.14
CA TRP A 216 13.83 18.06 -16.49
C TRP A 216 14.36 18.13 -17.92
N ASN A 217 15.58 17.65 -18.15
CA ASN A 217 16.16 17.53 -19.47
C ASN A 217 15.66 16.23 -20.13
N HIS A 218 14.69 16.36 -21.05
CA HIS A 218 14.09 15.22 -21.76
C HIS A 218 15.07 14.46 -22.64
N GLU A 219 16.11 15.13 -23.19
CA GLU A 219 17.10 14.49 -24.07
C GLU A 219 17.96 13.45 -23.33
N GLN A 220 18.04 13.55 -22.01
CA GLN A 220 18.79 12.62 -21.14
C GLN A 220 17.87 11.77 -20.26
N GLY A 221 16.65 11.49 -20.71
CA GLY A 221 15.71 10.64 -19.97
C GLY A 221 15.29 11.21 -18.60
N GLY A 222 15.36 12.54 -18.40
CA GLY A 222 14.98 13.20 -17.15
C GLY A 222 16.01 13.06 -16.01
N GLN A 223 17.23 12.62 -16.28
CA GLN A 223 18.27 12.46 -15.25
C GLN A 223 18.78 13.80 -14.71
N GLU A 224 18.88 14.80 -15.57
CA GLU A 224 19.43 16.10 -15.21
C GLU A 224 18.31 17.09 -14.85
N LEU A 225 18.41 17.67 -13.65
CA LEU A 225 17.53 18.73 -13.17
C LEU A 225 18.12 20.10 -13.56
N ARG A 226 17.27 20.97 -14.07
CA ARG A 226 17.61 22.38 -14.35
C ARG A 226 16.85 23.28 -13.38
N TYR A 227 17.60 24.10 -12.69
CA TYR A 227 17.05 25.09 -11.76
C TYR A 227 17.10 26.46 -12.42
N SER A 228 16.04 27.25 -12.28
CA SER A 228 15.95 28.62 -12.75
C SER A 228 15.08 29.46 -11.82
N ASP A 229 15.21 30.76 -11.91
CA ASP A 229 14.29 31.67 -11.23
C ASP A 229 12.88 31.50 -11.76
N ILE A 230 11.89 31.79 -10.89
CA ILE A 230 10.48 31.70 -11.26
C ILE A 230 10.18 32.76 -12.33
N ALA A 231 9.57 32.34 -13.43
CA ALA A 231 9.20 33.25 -14.50
C ALA A 231 8.21 34.32 -13.99
N ALA A 232 8.35 35.56 -14.50
CA ALA A 232 7.60 36.70 -14.00
C ALA A 232 6.08 36.49 -13.95
N GLU A 233 5.54 35.76 -14.93
CA GLU A 233 4.11 35.42 -15.01
C GLU A 233 3.59 34.47 -13.93
N ARG A 234 4.48 33.76 -13.24
CA ARG A 234 4.17 32.81 -12.19
C ARG A 234 4.57 33.23 -10.78
N GLN A 235 5.26 34.37 -10.67
CA GLN A 235 5.75 34.86 -9.37
C GLN A 235 4.63 35.15 -8.39
N ASP A 236 3.56 35.83 -8.82
CA ASP A 236 2.43 36.16 -7.95
C ASP A 236 1.73 34.90 -7.42
N GLU A 237 1.53 33.89 -8.27
CA GLU A 237 0.96 32.61 -7.87
C GLU A 237 1.89 31.89 -6.88
N ALA A 238 3.18 31.83 -7.17
CA ALA A 238 4.17 31.18 -6.30
C ALA A 238 4.24 31.85 -4.93
N HIS A 239 4.25 33.20 -4.87
CA HIS A 239 4.21 33.93 -3.61
C HIS A 239 2.92 33.67 -2.83
N SER A 240 1.77 33.72 -3.48
CA SER A 240 0.48 33.41 -2.83
C SER A 240 0.44 31.99 -2.21
N TRP A 241 1.01 30.99 -2.91
CA TRP A 241 1.07 29.63 -2.37
C TRP A 241 2.17 29.47 -1.31
N ARG A 242 3.27 30.21 -1.42
CA ARG A 242 4.28 30.29 -0.36
C ARG A 242 3.69 30.85 0.93
N ASP A 243 2.88 31.91 0.85
CA ASP A 243 2.20 32.49 2.01
C ASP A 243 1.24 31.48 2.66
N LYS A 244 0.46 30.73 1.87
CA LYS A 244 -0.41 29.66 2.40
C LYS A 244 0.39 28.52 3.08
N LEU A 245 1.55 28.18 2.52
CA LEU A 245 2.46 27.20 3.14
C LEU A 245 2.95 27.73 4.49
N LEU A 246 3.43 28.98 4.54
CA LEU A 246 3.92 29.61 5.76
C LEU A 246 2.82 29.74 6.82
N ASP A 247 1.60 30.13 6.42
CA ASP A 247 0.42 30.17 7.30
C ASP A 247 0.11 28.79 7.90
N SER A 248 0.15 27.72 7.08
CA SER A 248 -0.09 26.36 7.54
C SER A 248 0.98 25.88 8.54
N VAL A 249 2.24 26.20 8.27
CA VAL A 249 3.37 25.80 9.13
C VAL A 249 3.43 26.62 10.42
N SER A 250 3.10 27.92 10.33
CA SER A 250 3.07 28.81 11.51
C SER A 250 2.05 28.36 12.55
N ALA A 251 0.94 27.77 12.15
CA ALA A 251 -0.09 27.27 13.06
C ALA A 251 0.42 26.27 14.14
N HIS A 252 1.60 25.69 13.92
CA HIS A 252 2.19 24.66 14.79
C HIS A 252 3.64 24.97 15.21
N SER A 253 4.11 26.21 15.03
CA SER A 253 5.47 26.64 15.40
C SER A 253 5.47 28.08 15.87
N ASP A 254 5.68 28.29 17.17
CA ASP A 254 5.70 29.62 17.78
C ASP A 254 6.79 30.50 17.16
N GLU A 255 7.98 29.95 16.89
CA GLU A 255 9.11 30.67 16.33
C GLU A 255 8.81 31.17 14.89
N ILE A 256 8.19 30.31 14.04
CA ILE A 256 7.77 30.71 12.69
C ILE A 256 6.62 31.70 12.77
N THR A 257 5.69 31.55 13.70
CA THR A 257 4.58 32.49 13.91
C THR A 257 5.09 33.88 14.25
N GLU A 258 6.06 34.00 15.12
CA GLU A 258 6.65 35.28 15.51
C GLU A 258 7.32 35.99 14.31
N LEU A 259 8.13 35.27 13.54
CA LEU A 259 8.77 35.79 12.34
C LEU A 259 7.76 36.16 11.25
N TYR A 260 6.75 35.31 11.04
CA TYR A 260 5.71 35.54 10.04
C TYR A 260 4.88 36.79 10.37
N LEU A 261 4.46 36.96 11.64
CA LEU A 261 3.69 38.12 12.08
C LEU A 261 4.50 39.41 12.11
N SER A 262 5.81 39.35 12.38
CA SER A 262 6.69 40.50 12.33
C SER A 262 7.08 40.94 10.90
N GLY A 263 6.77 40.08 9.90
CA GLY A 263 7.14 40.32 8.51
C GLY A 263 8.64 40.11 8.24
N GLU A 264 9.34 39.43 9.13
CA GLU A 264 10.74 39.06 8.97
C GLU A 264 10.91 37.86 8.05
N ALA A 265 12.06 37.77 7.38
CA ALA A 265 12.36 36.64 6.50
C ALA A 265 12.57 35.36 7.35
N ILE A 266 11.79 34.29 7.05
CA ILE A 266 11.93 33.01 7.71
C ILE A 266 13.15 32.27 7.13
N PRO A 267 14.15 31.90 7.95
CA PRO A 267 15.32 31.15 7.48
C PRO A 267 14.91 29.81 6.88
N LEU A 268 15.56 29.41 5.78
CA LEU A 268 15.26 28.17 5.07
C LEU A 268 15.39 26.95 5.96
N GLU A 269 16.46 26.87 6.75
CA GLU A 269 16.71 25.77 7.68
C GLU A 269 15.61 25.62 8.74
N LEU A 270 15.11 26.74 9.26
CA LEU A 270 14.02 26.76 10.23
C LEU A 270 12.72 26.26 9.60
N LEU A 271 12.41 26.69 8.38
CA LEU A 271 11.24 26.23 7.65
C LEU A 271 11.30 24.71 7.34
N GLN A 272 12.44 24.24 6.86
CA GLN A 272 12.64 22.80 6.58
C GLN A 272 12.51 21.96 7.85
N LYS A 273 13.09 22.42 8.96
CA LYS A 273 12.95 21.75 10.26
C LYS A 273 11.50 21.71 10.71
N ALA A 274 10.78 22.82 10.64
CA ALA A 274 9.37 22.85 11.04
C ALA A 274 8.49 21.96 10.15
N LEU A 275 8.70 21.93 8.83
CA LEU A 275 8.03 21.01 7.92
C LEU A 275 8.30 19.55 8.30
N ARG A 276 9.56 19.20 8.62
CA ARG A 276 9.93 17.86 9.08
C ARG A 276 9.22 17.51 10.38
N ASP A 277 9.36 18.34 11.42
CA ASP A 277 8.80 18.07 12.74
C ASP A 277 7.27 17.91 12.70
N GLN A 278 6.59 18.74 11.90
CA GLN A 278 5.14 18.68 11.71
C GLN A 278 4.70 17.51 10.84
N THR A 279 5.52 17.05 9.91
CA THR A 279 5.27 15.82 9.14
C THR A 279 5.41 14.59 10.02
N ILE A 280 6.48 14.50 10.82
CA ILE A 280 6.73 13.40 11.75
C ILE A 280 5.60 13.32 12.80
N SER A 281 5.17 14.47 13.33
CA SER A 281 4.03 14.54 14.27
C SER A 281 2.66 14.41 13.59
N ARG A 282 2.62 14.26 12.26
CA ARG A 282 1.41 14.07 11.44
C ARG A 282 0.41 15.23 11.47
N GLN A 283 0.89 16.42 11.79
CA GLN A 283 0.09 17.65 11.78
C GLN A 283 -0.18 18.14 10.36
N ILE A 284 0.79 17.95 9.46
CA ILE A 284 0.69 18.30 8.05
C ILE A 284 1.12 17.14 7.15
N VAL A 285 0.76 17.23 5.87
CA VAL A 285 1.19 16.31 4.82
C VAL A 285 1.79 17.13 3.68
N PRO A 286 3.12 17.13 3.51
CA PRO A 286 3.75 17.76 2.36
C PRO A 286 3.28 17.14 1.05
N VAL A 287 2.91 17.97 0.07
CA VAL A 287 2.38 17.52 -1.22
C VAL A 287 3.32 17.89 -2.35
N LEU A 288 3.70 16.90 -3.14
CA LEU A 288 4.50 17.01 -4.36
C LEU A 288 3.69 16.57 -5.58
N CYS A 289 4.19 16.88 -6.77
CA CYS A 289 3.54 16.42 -8.00
C CYS A 289 4.55 16.01 -9.07
N GLY A 290 4.08 15.17 -10.01
CA GLY A 290 4.90 14.72 -11.12
C GLY A 290 4.19 13.79 -12.09
N ALA A 291 4.98 13.22 -13.00
CA ALA A 291 4.56 12.25 -14.00
C ALA A 291 5.65 11.18 -14.14
N SER A 292 5.59 10.18 -13.24
CA SER A 292 6.63 9.14 -13.12
C SER A 292 6.90 8.41 -14.43
N ARG A 293 5.87 8.12 -15.22
CA ARG A 293 6.03 7.48 -16.55
C ARG A 293 6.87 8.33 -17.51
N ARG A 294 6.76 9.65 -17.44
CA ARG A 294 7.57 10.59 -18.22
C ARG A 294 8.89 10.96 -17.55
N ASN A 295 9.23 10.31 -16.45
CA ASN A 295 10.45 10.59 -15.68
C ASN A 295 10.51 12.00 -15.08
N LEU A 296 9.36 12.57 -14.72
CA LEU A 296 9.24 13.92 -14.17
C LEU A 296 8.78 13.88 -12.71
N GLY A 297 9.46 14.57 -11.80
CA GLY A 297 9.05 14.77 -10.42
C GLY A 297 9.55 13.75 -9.40
N VAL A 298 10.29 12.71 -9.79
CA VAL A 298 10.67 11.61 -8.88
C VAL A 298 11.86 11.97 -7.99
N GLN A 299 12.88 12.67 -8.51
CA GLN A 299 14.04 13.09 -7.70
C GLN A 299 13.63 14.00 -6.52
N PRO A 300 12.73 15.00 -6.70
CA PRO A 300 12.19 15.75 -5.57
C PRO A 300 11.44 14.90 -4.53
N VAL A 301 10.81 13.78 -4.93
CA VAL A 301 10.21 12.84 -3.97
C VAL A 301 11.29 12.15 -3.14
N LEU A 302 12.39 11.74 -3.76
CA LEU A 302 13.54 11.17 -3.04
C LEU A 302 14.15 12.17 -2.06
N ASP A 303 14.28 13.45 -2.46
CA ASP A 303 14.72 14.51 -1.56
C ASP A 303 13.74 14.70 -0.40
N ALA A 304 12.43 14.73 -0.67
CA ALA A 304 11.40 14.88 0.34
C ALA A 304 11.34 13.68 1.33
N ILE A 305 11.64 12.47 0.88
CA ILE A 305 11.76 11.30 1.76
C ILE A 305 12.87 11.54 2.80
N VAL A 306 14.05 11.99 2.35
CA VAL A 306 15.19 12.27 3.23
C VAL A 306 14.93 13.48 4.13
N ASP A 307 14.32 14.53 3.57
CA ASP A 307 14.15 15.80 4.28
C ASP A 307 12.97 15.79 5.28
N TYR A 308 11.89 15.06 5.02
CA TYR A 308 10.64 15.18 5.78
C TYR A 308 10.15 13.89 6.46
N LEU A 309 10.58 12.71 6.02
CA LEU A 309 10.21 11.47 6.71
C LEU A 309 11.25 11.09 7.79
N PRO A 310 10.82 10.42 8.88
CA PRO A 310 11.72 10.11 9.97
C PRO A 310 12.67 8.96 9.64
N ALA A 311 13.83 8.98 10.27
CA ALA A 311 14.70 7.81 10.41
C ALA A 311 14.18 6.88 11.54
N PRO A 312 14.63 5.62 11.59
CA PRO A 312 14.15 4.66 12.60
C PRO A 312 14.37 5.06 14.07
N ASP A 313 15.33 5.91 14.34
CA ASP A 313 15.65 6.45 15.68
C ASP A 313 14.89 7.73 16.03
N GLU A 314 14.22 8.34 15.06
CA GLU A 314 13.37 9.53 15.22
C GLU A 314 11.89 9.17 15.46
N VAL A 315 11.49 7.93 15.14
CA VAL A 315 10.13 7.47 15.46
C VAL A 315 9.98 7.15 16.94
N PRO A 316 8.76 7.22 17.51
CA PRO A 316 8.53 6.83 18.89
C PRO A 316 9.06 5.42 19.19
N PRO A 317 9.67 5.19 20.37
CA PRO A 317 10.16 3.87 20.74
C PRO A 317 9.08 2.80 20.64
N ALA A 318 9.45 1.63 20.14
CA ALA A 318 8.50 0.54 19.91
C ALA A 318 7.99 -0.03 21.26
N PRO A 319 6.67 -0.18 21.47
CA PRO A 319 6.15 -0.83 22.65
C PRO A 319 6.43 -2.33 22.60
N ALA A 320 7.09 -2.85 23.65
CA ALA A 320 7.38 -4.25 23.83
C ALA A 320 6.85 -4.74 25.17
N HIS A 321 6.08 -5.82 25.16
CA HIS A 321 5.44 -6.39 26.34
C HIS A 321 6.32 -7.48 26.97
N ASP A 322 6.61 -7.35 28.26
CA ASP A 322 7.26 -8.43 29.05
C ASP A 322 6.18 -9.37 29.62
N PRO A 323 6.01 -10.58 29.06
CA PRO A 323 4.96 -11.50 29.50
C PRO A 323 5.16 -12.06 30.92
N LYS A 324 6.34 -11.85 31.53
CA LYS A 324 6.62 -12.28 32.90
C LYS A 324 6.24 -11.23 33.95
N LYS A 325 6.35 -9.96 33.58
CA LYS A 325 6.08 -8.84 34.48
C LYS A 325 4.75 -8.14 34.20
N GLU A 326 4.09 -8.48 33.08
CA GLU A 326 2.89 -7.80 32.56
C GLU A 326 3.08 -6.29 32.36
N GLU A 327 4.30 -5.89 32.04
CA GLU A 327 4.68 -4.50 31.80
C GLU A 327 4.97 -4.25 30.32
N THR A 328 4.60 -3.07 29.82
CA THR A 328 5.00 -2.61 28.50
C THR A 328 6.21 -1.67 28.63
N ILE A 329 7.28 -2.02 27.94
CA ILE A 329 8.54 -1.28 27.93
C ILE A 329 8.65 -0.57 26.59
N GLN A 330 9.02 0.70 26.60
CA GLN A 330 9.36 1.45 25.39
C GLN A 330 10.79 1.12 24.95
N LEU A 331 10.93 0.52 23.76
CA LEU A 331 12.21 0.04 23.24
C LEU A 331 12.78 1.05 22.24
N PRO A 332 13.85 1.78 22.57
CA PRO A 332 14.49 2.70 21.63
C PRO A 332 15.18 1.93 20.51
N CYS A 333 15.21 2.52 19.32
CA CYS A 333 15.99 1.99 18.19
C CYS A 333 17.48 2.25 18.44
N SER A 334 18.18 1.23 18.94
CA SER A 334 19.61 1.34 19.28
C SER A 334 20.33 0.02 19.03
N GLU A 335 21.53 0.09 18.46
CA GLU A 335 22.38 -1.09 18.21
C GLU A 335 22.89 -1.74 19.51
N ASP A 336 23.08 -0.95 20.54
CA ASP A 336 23.52 -1.44 21.87
C ASP A 336 22.38 -2.06 22.68
N GLY A 337 21.17 -2.02 22.14
CA GLY A 337 19.96 -2.53 22.81
C GLY A 337 19.87 -4.06 22.80
N ILE A 338 18.77 -4.55 23.41
CA ILE A 338 18.44 -5.97 23.40
C ILE A 338 18.03 -6.35 21.97
N PRO A 339 18.64 -7.39 21.36
CA PRO A 339 18.22 -7.82 20.04
C PRO A 339 16.73 -8.19 20.01
N LEU A 340 15.95 -7.44 19.24
CA LEU A 340 14.52 -7.66 19.07
C LEU A 340 14.09 -7.31 17.63
N GLY A 341 13.49 -8.26 16.95
CA GLY A 341 13.00 -8.12 15.58
C GLY A 341 11.61 -8.73 15.41
N LEU A 342 10.86 -8.21 14.45
CA LEU A 342 9.53 -8.67 14.07
C LEU A 342 9.58 -9.33 12.70
N VAL A 343 9.07 -10.56 12.60
CA VAL A 343 8.82 -11.22 11.32
C VAL A 343 7.53 -10.65 10.75
N PHE A 344 7.63 -9.78 9.72
CA PHE A 344 6.46 -9.15 9.16
C PHE A 344 5.94 -9.82 7.88
N LYS A 345 6.79 -10.64 7.23
CA LYS A 345 6.43 -11.41 6.03
C LYS A 345 7.22 -12.71 5.99
N VAL A 346 6.58 -13.79 5.56
CA VAL A 346 7.22 -15.05 5.22
C VAL A 346 6.91 -15.34 3.76
N GLN A 347 7.91 -15.76 3.00
CA GLN A 347 7.80 -16.18 1.60
C GLN A 347 8.52 -17.52 1.43
N TYR A 348 7.97 -18.43 0.68
CA TYR A 348 8.60 -19.73 0.46
C TYR A 348 9.41 -19.73 -0.84
N ASP A 349 10.70 -20.03 -0.70
CA ASP A 349 11.58 -20.26 -1.82
C ASP A 349 11.85 -21.77 -1.97
N ARG A 350 11.90 -22.27 -3.21
CA ARG A 350 12.05 -23.71 -3.48
C ARG A 350 13.40 -24.26 -3.07
N GLU A 351 14.46 -23.44 -3.13
CA GLU A 351 15.82 -23.84 -2.86
C GLU A 351 16.23 -23.54 -1.41
N MET A 352 15.83 -22.38 -0.91
CA MET A 352 16.22 -21.88 0.41
C MET A 352 15.20 -22.19 1.52
N GLY A 353 13.99 -22.62 1.15
CA GLY A 353 12.89 -22.81 2.10
C GLY A 353 12.25 -21.48 2.54
N PRO A 354 11.73 -21.39 3.77
CA PRO A 354 11.09 -20.19 4.25
C PRO A 354 12.07 -19.00 4.33
N LEU A 355 11.72 -17.90 3.67
CA LEU A 355 12.38 -16.61 3.71
C LEU A 355 11.61 -15.72 4.69
N CYS A 356 12.17 -15.44 5.86
CA CYS A 356 11.51 -14.64 6.88
C CYS A 356 12.01 -13.19 6.81
N TYR A 357 11.16 -12.29 6.38
CA TYR A 357 11.44 -10.84 6.35
C TYR A 357 11.32 -10.28 7.76
N VAL A 358 12.40 -9.72 8.26
CA VAL A 358 12.53 -9.25 9.65
C VAL A 358 12.88 -7.76 9.66
N ARG A 359 12.10 -6.99 10.43
CA ARG A 359 12.45 -5.63 10.85
C ARG A 359 13.09 -5.69 12.23
N MET A 360 14.29 -5.15 12.36
CA MET A 360 14.94 -4.99 13.66
C MET A 360 14.49 -3.70 14.34
N TYR A 361 14.04 -3.82 15.57
CA TYR A 361 13.66 -2.67 16.40
C TYR A 361 14.75 -2.28 17.39
N SER A 362 15.60 -3.22 17.81
CA SER A 362 16.69 -2.96 18.74
C SER A 362 17.78 -4.03 18.61
N GLY A 363 19.01 -3.68 18.94
CA GLY A 363 20.16 -4.57 18.98
C GLY A 363 20.64 -5.00 17.60
N ILE A 364 21.45 -6.06 17.59
CA ILE A 364 22.08 -6.65 16.39
C ILE A 364 21.88 -8.16 16.41
N ILE A 365 21.53 -8.75 15.27
CA ILE A 365 21.52 -10.19 15.04
C ILE A 365 22.54 -10.53 13.96
N LYS A 366 23.41 -11.53 14.24
CA LYS A 366 24.47 -11.97 13.32
C LYS A 366 24.10 -13.23 12.56
N THR A 367 24.62 -13.36 11.33
CA THR A 367 24.52 -14.58 10.54
C THR A 367 25.13 -15.78 11.28
N ALA A 368 24.68 -16.99 10.94
CA ALA A 368 25.04 -18.25 11.61
C ALA A 368 24.72 -18.29 13.12
N GLY A 369 23.98 -17.30 13.62
CA GLY A 369 23.55 -17.17 15.01
C GLY A 369 22.28 -17.98 15.34
N THR A 370 21.94 -17.97 16.63
CA THR A 370 20.67 -18.53 17.13
C THR A 370 19.81 -17.40 17.65
N VAL A 371 18.56 -17.38 17.23
CA VAL A 371 17.52 -16.46 17.73
C VAL A 371 16.49 -17.26 18.53
N TYR A 372 15.83 -16.59 19.46
CA TYR A 372 14.75 -17.16 20.23
C TYR A 372 13.41 -16.61 19.72
N ASN A 373 12.56 -17.48 19.19
CA ASN A 373 11.19 -17.14 18.86
C ASN A 373 10.39 -17.06 20.16
N ILE A 374 10.04 -15.84 20.56
CA ILE A 374 9.55 -15.55 21.91
C ILE A 374 8.14 -16.10 22.09
N GLY A 375 7.26 -15.91 21.11
CA GLY A 375 5.88 -16.40 21.14
C GLY A 375 5.82 -17.93 21.20
N LYS A 376 6.64 -18.61 20.41
CA LYS A 376 6.69 -20.10 20.33
C LYS A 376 7.59 -20.72 21.39
N LYS A 377 8.37 -19.94 22.12
CA LYS A 377 9.33 -20.39 23.16
C LYS A 377 10.32 -21.43 22.62
N LYS A 378 10.83 -21.20 21.40
CA LYS A 378 11.76 -22.11 20.71
C LYS A 378 12.95 -21.36 20.15
N ARG A 379 14.12 -22.03 20.15
CA ARG A 379 15.32 -21.55 19.48
C ARG A 379 15.28 -21.91 18.00
N GLU A 380 15.64 -20.96 17.15
CA GLU A 380 15.79 -21.16 15.72
C GLU A 380 17.17 -20.69 15.26
N ARG A 381 17.70 -21.32 14.24
CA ARG A 381 19.01 -20.99 13.69
C ARG A 381 18.86 -20.13 12.45
N VAL A 382 19.47 -18.96 12.45
CA VAL A 382 19.62 -18.10 11.28
C VAL A 382 20.87 -18.57 10.52
N THR A 383 20.71 -19.23 9.39
CA THR A 383 21.85 -19.74 8.61
C THR A 383 22.46 -18.65 7.75
N LYS A 384 21.64 -17.78 7.18
CA LYS A 384 22.04 -16.62 6.36
C LYS A 384 21.14 -15.45 6.66
N ILE A 385 21.69 -14.26 6.51
CA ILE A 385 20.95 -12.99 6.47
C ILE A 385 21.13 -12.44 5.06
N LEU A 386 20.04 -12.08 4.40
CA LEU A 386 20.05 -11.62 3.02
C LEU A 386 19.35 -10.25 2.92
N ARG A 387 19.98 -9.30 2.26
CA ARG A 387 19.29 -8.09 1.78
C ARG A 387 18.62 -8.41 0.46
N MET A 388 17.32 -8.23 0.41
CA MET A 388 16.55 -8.51 -0.80
C MET A 388 16.46 -7.28 -1.71
N HIS A 389 16.49 -7.55 -3.00
CA HIS A 389 16.21 -6.59 -4.06
C HIS A 389 15.22 -7.24 -5.00
N SER A 390 13.94 -7.22 -4.62
CA SER A 390 12.89 -8.00 -5.27
C SER A 390 13.23 -9.51 -5.26
N ASN A 391 13.62 -10.11 -6.38
CA ASN A 391 13.99 -11.53 -6.51
C ASN A 391 15.51 -11.81 -6.40
N LYS A 392 16.34 -10.76 -6.25
CA LYS A 392 17.80 -10.91 -6.07
C LYS A 392 18.16 -10.71 -4.60
N SER A 393 19.23 -11.33 -4.15
CA SER A 393 19.67 -11.22 -2.77
C SER A 393 21.17 -10.99 -2.65
N GLU A 394 21.56 -10.20 -1.64
CA GLU A 394 22.94 -9.96 -1.25
C GLU A 394 23.15 -10.47 0.20
N PRO A 395 24.21 -11.22 0.51
CA PRO A 395 24.46 -11.70 1.87
C PRO A 395 24.88 -10.55 2.78
N LEU A 396 24.39 -10.60 4.02
CA LEU A 396 24.78 -9.72 5.12
C LEU A 396 25.39 -10.54 6.25
N ASP A 397 26.40 -9.97 6.93
CA ASP A 397 26.99 -10.59 8.11
C ASP A 397 26.14 -10.39 9.36
N GLU A 398 25.43 -9.28 9.42
CA GLU A 398 24.56 -8.90 10.56
C GLU A 398 23.40 -8.02 10.10
N LEU A 399 22.34 -8.00 10.92
CA LEU A 399 21.21 -7.09 10.79
C LEU A 399 21.14 -6.21 12.03
N ARG A 400 21.08 -4.89 11.84
CA ARG A 400 21.13 -3.88 12.89
C ARG A 400 19.76 -3.26 13.18
N ALA A 401 19.61 -2.64 14.35
CA ALA A 401 18.43 -1.88 14.70
C ALA A 401 18.05 -0.89 13.58
N GLY A 402 16.76 -0.81 13.26
CA GLY A 402 16.24 0.05 12.20
C GLY A 402 16.25 -0.55 10.79
N ASP A 403 17.00 -1.63 10.54
CA ASP A 403 17.14 -2.21 9.20
C ASP A 403 16.17 -3.38 8.96
N ILE A 404 16.00 -3.73 7.68
CA ILE A 404 15.15 -4.82 7.20
C ILE A 404 15.98 -5.79 6.39
N ALA A 405 15.88 -7.10 6.71
CA ALA A 405 16.51 -8.16 5.92
C ALA A 405 15.72 -9.47 6.00
N VAL A 406 16.16 -10.45 5.25
CA VAL A 406 15.58 -11.80 5.23
C VAL A 406 16.45 -12.76 5.99
N PHE A 407 15.85 -13.50 6.92
CA PHE A 407 16.48 -14.60 7.63
C PHE A 407 16.16 -15.92 6.95
N VAL A 408 17.18 -16.72 6.68
CA VAL A 408 17.08 -18.06 6.09
C VAL A 408 17.44 -19.12 7.12
N GLY A 409 16.77 -20.26 7.04
CA GLY A 409 17.04 -21.42 7.92
C GLY A 409 16.08 -21.56 9.09
N MET A 410 15.19 -20.61 9.30
CA MET A 410 14.12 -20.69 10.30
C MET A 410 12.97 -21.54 9.77
N LYS A 411 12.51 -22.50 10.58
CA LYS A 411 11.48 -23.48 10.16
C LYS A 411 10.12 -23.25 10.82
N LEU A 412 10.11 -22.56 11.94
CA LEU A 412 8.91 -22.40 12.78
C LEU A 412 8.36 -20.98 12.72
N ALA A 413 9.17 -20.01 12.30
CA ALA A 413 8.78 -18.61 12.25
C ALA A 413 7.61 -18.37 11.31
N GLN A 414 6.69 -17.53 11.74
CA GLN A 414 5.50 -17.09 11.02
C GLN A 414 5.40 -15.57 11.06
N THR A 415 4.59 -15.02 10.17
CA THR A 415 4.27 -13.59 10.18
C THR A 415 3.65 -13.19 11.53
N GLY A 416 4.18 -12.12 12.15
CA GLY A 416 3.81 -11.67 13.48
C GLY A 416 4.70 -12.20 14.63
N ASP A 417 5.59 -13.16 14.37
CA ASP A 417 6.48 -13.69 15.39
C ASP A 417 7.56 -12.67 15.79
N THR A 418 7.80 -12.56 17.10
CA THR A 418 8.88 -11.75 17.67
C THR A 418 10.12 -12.61 17.88
N LEU A 419 11.24 -12.16 17.34
CA LEU A 419 12.56 -12.80 17.46
C LEU A 419 13.44 -11.98 18.40
N GLY A 420 14.12 -12.65 19.32
CA GLY A 420 14.99 -11.96 20.27
C GLY A 420 15.95 -12.89 21.00
N SER A 421 16.31 -12.50 22.22
CA SER A 421 17.19 -13.27 23.10
C SER A 421 16.39 -14.03 24.16
N GLU A 422 16.78 -15.28 24.44
CA GLU A 422 16.09 -16.15 25.41
C GLU A 422 16.03 -15.57 26.83
N GLY A 423 17.04 -14.79 27.24
CA GLY A 423 17.16 -14.23 28.58
C GLY A 423 16.24 -13.04 28.87
N LYS A 424 15.75 -12.36 27.82
CA LYS A 424 14.84 -11.21 27.90
C LYS A 424 13.75 -11.39 26.86
N ALA A 425 12.69 -12.06 27.26
CA ALA A 425 11.56 -12.36 26.39
C ALA A 425 10.60 -11.14 26.35
N LEU A 426 10.77 -10.26 25.37
CA LEU A 426 9.91 -9.12 25.09
C LEU A 426 9.12 -9.41 23.82
N LEU A 427 7.80 -9.29 23.87
CA LEU A 427 6.92 -9.45 22.72
C LEU A 427 6.59 -8.09 22.12
N LEU A 428 6.82 -7.95 20.82
CA LEU A 428 6.28 -6.85 20.04
C LEU A 428 4.76 -7.07 19.83
N GLU A 429 4.03 -6.00 19.63
CA GLU A 429 2.60 -6.05 19.40
C GLU A 429 2.25 -6.98 18.24
N HIS A 430 1.22 -7.80 18.43
CA HIS A 430 0.73 -8.71 17.40
C HIS A 430 0.08 -7.96 16.24
N MET A 431 0.26 -8.47 15.03
CA MET A 431 -0.50 -8.03 13.86
C MET A 431 -1.89 -8.66 13.89
N HIS A 432 -2.90 -7.86 13.62
CA HIS A 432 -4.27 -8.33 13.47
C HIS A 432 -4.59 -8.41 11.98
N PHE A 433 -4.94 -9.61 11.53
CA PHE A 433 -5.35 -9.81 10.15
C PHE A 433 -6.87 -9.97 10.09
N PRO A 434 -7.52 -9.38 9.07
CA PRO A 434 -8.95 -9.55 8.87
C PRO A 434 -9.27 -11.02 8.54
N GLU A 435 -10.47 -11.43 8.93
CA GLU A 435 -10.94 -12.77 8.60
C GLU A 435 -11.32 -12.88 7.11
N PRO A 436 -11.09 -14.04 6.48
CA PRO A 436 -11.44 -14.27 5.08
C PRO A 436 -12.95 -14.19 4.84
N VAL A 437 -13.34 -13.60 3.71
CA VAL A 437 -14.74 -13.24 3.40
C VAL A 437 -15.39 -14.25 2.46
N ILE A 438 -14.61 -14.88 1.59
CA ILE A 438 -15.11 -15.83 0.60
C ILE A 438 -14.46 -17.20 0.72
N SER A 439 -15.14 -18.22 0.22
CA SER A 439 -14.66 -19.59 0.26
C SER A 439 -14.98 -20.34 -1.04
N VAL A 440 -14.08 -21.23 -1.46
CA VAL A 440 -14.27 -22.14 -2.57
C VAL A 440 -13.81 -23.56 -2.20
N ALA A 441 -14.41 -24.57 -2.80
CA ALA A 441 -13.96 -25.95 -2.65
C ALA A 441 -12.81 -26.23 -3.63
N ILE A 442 -11.81 -26.98 -3.17
CA ILE A 442 -10.69 -27.42 -4.00
C ILE A 442 -10.49 -28.92 -3.90
N GLU A 443 -10.39 -29.60 -5.03
CA GLU A 443 -10.25 -31.05 -5.08
C GLU A 443 -9.03 -31.44 -5.92
N PRO A 444 -8.20 -32.41 -5.47
CA PRO A 444 -7.11 -32.92 -6.27
C PRO A 444 -7.65 -33.76 -7.44
N LYS A 445 -7.05 -33.59 -8.62
CA LYS A 445 -7.46 -34.37 -9.82
C LYS A 445 -7.09 -35.84 -9.71
N THR A 446 -6.02 -36.16 -9.00
CA THR A 446 -5.53 -37.53 -8.81
C THR A 446 -5.18 -37.79 -7.35
N LEU A 447 -5.11 -39.07 -6.97
CA LEU A 447 -4.67 -39.46 -5.61
C LEU A 447 -3.25 -39.01 -5.32
N SER A 448 -2.36 -38.97 -6.33
CA SER A 448 -0.99 -38.49 -6.18
C SER A 448 -0.91 -36.98 -5.94
N ASP A 449 -1.91 -36.21 -6.37
CA ASP A 449 -1.97 -34.78 -6.14
C ASP A 449 -2.49 -34.42 -4.75
N ARG A 450 -3.09 -35.36 -4.03
CA ARG A 450 -3.70 -35.11 -2.72
C ARG A 450 -2.67 -34.65 -1.67
N ASP A 451 -1.59 -35.38 -1.54
CA ASP A 451 -0.55 -35.06 -0.56
C ASP A 451 0.20 -33.78 -0.96
N LYS A 452 0.50 -33.62 -2.28
CA LYS A 452 1.09 -32.40 -2.81
C LYS A 452 0.21 -31.17 -2.57
N LEU A 453 -1.12 -31.34 -2.75
CA LEU A 453 -2.07 -30.25 -2.50
C LEU A 453 -2.04 -29.84 -1.02
N ARG A 454 -2.06 -30.82 -0.09
CA ARG A 454 -2.01 -30.55 1.35
C ARG A 454 -0.73 -29.79 1.72
N ASP A 455 0.42 -30.23 1.24
CA ASP A 455 1.72 -29.58 1.50
C ASP A 455 1.74 -28.16 0.91
N THR A 456 1.23 -27.99 -0.31
CA THR A 456 1.15 -26.67 -0.97
C THR A 456 0.25 -25.71 -0.20
N LEU A 457 -0.91 -26.18 0.25
CA LEU A 457 -1.83 -25.37 1.04
C LEU A 457 -1.22 -24.96 2.39
N ALA A 458 -0.45 -25.84 3.03
CA ALA A 458 0.27 -25.51 4.25
C ALA A 458 1.34 -24.41 4.02
N ILE A 459 2.06 -24.48 2.89
CA ILE A 459 3.02 -23.44 2.50
C ILE A 459 2.30 -22.10 2.26
N LEU A 460 1.22 -22.10 1.50
CA LEU A 460 0.46 -20.87 1.20
C LEU A 460 -0.14 -20.25 2.46
N SER A 461 -0.64 -21.07 3.40
CA SER A 461 -1.13 -20.58 4.71
C SER A 461 -0.01 -20.03 5.60
N LEU A 462 1.24 -20.45 5.40
CA LEU A 462 2.39 -19.90 6.11
C LEU A 462 2.76 -18.51 5.54
N GLU A 463 2.66 -18.33 4.23
CA GLU A 463 2.96 -17.07 3.54
C GLU A 463 1.90 -16.00 3.81
N ASP A 464 0.63 -16.41 3.82
CA ASP A 464 -0.52 -15.51 3.93
C ASP A 464 -1.43 -15.89 5.10
N PRO A 465 -1.42 -15.12 6.19
CA PRO A 465 -2.27 -15.36 7.36
C PRO A 465 -3.78 -15.25 7.09
N THR A 466 -4.18 -14.56 6.01
CA THR A 466 -5.60 -14.43 5.62
C THR A 466 -6.07 -15.56 4.72
N PHE A 467 -5.16 -16.42 4.27
CA PHE A 467 -5.49 -17.65 3.57
C PHE A 467 -5.71 -18.77 4.56
N GLN A 468 -6.93 -19.25 4.67
CA GLN A 468 -7.30 -20.34 5.58
C GLN A 468 -7.74 -21.57 4.80
N THR A 469 -7.39 -22.72 5.33
CA THR A 469 -7.79 -24.01 4.79
C THR A 469 -8.55 -24.81 5.83
N GLY A 470 -9.55 -25.54 5.41
CA GLY A 470 -10.36 -26.39 6.29
C GLY A 470 -11.02 -27.51 5.52
N GLU A 471 -11.47 -28.52 6.23
CA GLU A 471 -12.27 -29.59 5.68
C GLU A 471 -13.73 -29.35 6.10
N ASP A 472 -14.64 -29.39 5.14
CA ASP A 472 -16.07 -29.30 5.42
C ASP A 472 -16.51 -30.58 6.12
N THR A 473 -17.11 -30.46 7.32
CA THR A 473 -17.45 -31.57 8.18
C THR A 473 -18.56 -32.46 7.64
N ASP A 474 -19.42 -31.90 6.76
CA ASP A 474 -20.59 -32.61 6.25
C ASP A 474 -20.27 -33.34 4.94
N THR A 475 -19.40 -32.75 4.11
CA THR A 475 -19.07 -33.27 2.78
C THR A 475 -17.68 -33.88 2.68
N GLY A 476 -16.78 -33.57 3.63
CA GLY A 476 -15.37 -33.97 3.58
C GLY A 476 -14.56 -33.27 2.51
N GLN A 477 -15.11 -32.22 1.90
CA GLN A 477 -14.42 -31.44 0.88
C GLN A 477 -13.43 -30.47 1.52
N LEU A 478 -12.30 -30.29 0.84
CA LEU A 478 -11.31 -29.31 1.23
C LEU A 478 -11.77 -27.93 0.78
N ILE A 479 -11.89 -27.00 1.73
CA ILE A 479 -12.32 -25.62 1.51
C ILE A 479 -11.13 -24.70 1.70
N ILE A 480 -10.92 -23.78 0.77
CA ILE A 480 -9.99 -22.66 0.88
C ILE A 480 -10.76 -21.35 1.03
N ARG A 481 -10.27 -20.47 1.90
CA ARG A 481 -10.90 -19.19 2.21
C ARG A 481 -9.91 -18.06 1.99
N GLY A 482 -10.39 -16.91 1.50
CA GLY A 482 -9.58 -15.74 1.21
C GLY A 482 -10.37 -14.45 1.28
N MET A 483 -9.67 -13.32 1.07
CA MET A 483 -10.20 -11.96 1.23
C MET A 483 -11.11 -11.54 0.08
N GLY A 484 -10.91 -12.08 -1.13
CA GLY A 484 -11.70 -11.73 -2.31
C GLY A 484 -11.51 -12.73 -3.45
N GLU A 485 -12.28 -12.55 -4.52
CA GLU A 485 -12.23 -13.45 -5.69
C GLU A 485 -10.85 -13.41 -6.36
N LEU A 486 -10.27 -12.24 -6.51
CA LEU A 486 -8.94 -12.08 -7.10
C LEU A 486 -7.87 -12.74 -6.23
N HIS A 487 -7.96 -12.60 -4.90
CA HIS A 487 -7.04 -13.23 -3.97
C HIS A 487 -7.05 -14.76 -4.13
N LEU A 488 -8.22 -15.39 -4.13
CA LEU A 488 -8.33 -16.86 -4.31
C LEU A 488 -7.90 -17.29 -5.71
N ASP A 489 -8.20 -16.51 -6.76
CA ASP A 489 -7.79 -16.82 -8.13
C ASP A 489 -6.26 -16.82 -8.29
N VAL A 490 -5.58 -15.86 -7.66
CA VAL A 490 -4.11 -15.81 -7.61
C VAL A 490 -3.55 -17.05 -6.92
N LEU A 491 -4.07 -17.41 -5.75
CA LEU A 491 -3.59 -18.57 -4.99
C LEU A 491 -3.84 -19.89 -5.73
N VAL A 492 -5.01 -20.04 -6.36
CA VAL A 492 -5.33 -21.21 -7.20
C VAL A 492 -4.38 -21.28 -8.40
N THR A 493 -4.11 -20.16 -9.05
CA THR A 493 -3.15 -20.11 -10.16
C THR A 493 -1.74 -20.51 -9.71
N ARG A 494 -1.30 -20.08 -8.52
CA ARG A 494 -0.02 -20.52 -7.93
C ARG A 494 0.00 -22.02 -7.67
N ILE A 495 -1.08 -22.61 -7.12
CA ILE A 495 -1.19 -24.04 -6.90
C ILE A 495 -1.01 -24.82 -8.21
N LEU A 496 -1.66 -24.36 -9.28
CA LEU A 496 -1.65 -25.03 -10.58
C LEU A 496 -0.33 -24.82 -11.34
N ARG A 497 0.19 -23.59 -11.42
CA ARG A 497 1.36 -23.23 -12.24
C ARG A 497 2.67 -23.37 -11.47
N ASP A 498 2.78 -22.74 -10.29
CA ASP A 498 4.04 -22.68 -9.56
C ASP A 498 4.33 -24.02 -8.85
N PHE A 499 3.35 -24.58 -8.16
CA PHE A 499 3.51 -25.85 -7.46
C PHE A 499 3.20 -27.06 -8.33
N LYS A 500 2.64 -26.87 -9.54
CA LYS A 500 2.30 -27.91 -10.51
C LYS A 500 1.43 -29.02 -9.91
N VAL A 501 0.47 -28.64 -9.07
CA VAL A 501 -0.50 -29.53 -8.46
C VAL A 501 -1.76 -29.59 -9.32
N GLY A 502 -2.18 -30.79 -9.73
CA GLY A 502 -3.44 -30.98 -10.46
C GLY A 502 -4.63 -30.82 -9.49
N ALA A 503 -5.29 -29.67 -9.52
CA ALA A 503 -6.48 -29.42 -8.72
C ALA A 503 -7.64 -28.91 -9.58
N GLN A 504 -8.86 -29.07 -9.07
CA GLN A 504 -10.08 -28.51 -9.63
C GLN A 504 -10.77 -27.68 -8.57
N VAL A 505 -11.25 -26.50 -8.94
CA VAL A 505 -11.95 -25.57 -8.04
C VAL A 505 -13.43 -25.58 -8.38
N GLY A 506 -14.28 -25.60 -7.36
CA GLY A 506 -15.73 -25.59 -7.49
C GLY A 506 -16.40 -24.78 -6.39
N ASN A 507 -17.69 -24.53 -6.53
CA ASN A 507 -18.46 -23.92 -5.46
C ASN A 507 -18.57 -24.88 -4.28
N PRO A 508 -18.46 -24.41 -3.01
CA PRO A 508 -18.67 -25.27 -1.86
C PRO A 508 -20.10 -25.82 -1.88
N PRO A 509 -20.30 -27.12 -1.60
CA PRO A 509 -21.62 -27.69 -1.49
C PRO A 509 -22.33 -27.05 -0.29
N GLY A 510 -23.49 -26.43 -0.51
CA GLY A 510 -24.28 -25.79 0.54
C GLY A 510 -24.67 -24.34 0.25
N PHE A 511 -24.15 -23.72 -0.79
CA PHE A 511 -24.68 -22.48 -1.35
C PHE A 511 -25.90 -22.75 -2.24
N LEU A 512 -26.83 -23.59 -1.77
CA LEU A 512 -28.22 -23.39 -2.19
C LEU A 512 -28.68 -22.13 -1.45
N PRO A 513 -29.13 -21.08 -2.16
CA PRO A 513 -29.74 -19.96 -1.47
C PRO A 513 -30.83 -20.56 -0.57
N ARG A 514 -30.72 -20.34 0.74
CA ARG A 514 -31.83 -20.66 1.65
C ARG A 514 -33.04 -19.95 1.05
N ILE A 515 -33.85 -20.69 0.31
CA ILE A 515 -35.18 -20.26 -0.06
C ILE A 515 -35.83 -20.08 1.31
N HIS A 516 -35.99 -18.83 1.72
CA HIS A 516 -36.83 -18.48 2.85
C HIS A 516 -38.16 -19.14 2.57
N GLN A 517 -38.40 -20.31 3.16
CA GLN A 517 -39.74 -20.81 3.31
C GLN A 517 -40.48 -19.70 4.04
N ARG A 518 -41.27 -18.95 3.28
CA ARG A 518 -42.28 -18.07 3.86
C ARG A 518 -43.09 -18.93 4.78
N ARG A 519 -42.89 -18.82 6.09
CA ARG A 519 -43.86 -19.30 7.06
C ARG A 519 -45.18 -18.63 6.68
N SER A 520 -46.07 -19.44 6.11
CA SER A 520 -47.46 -19.07 5.92
C SER A 520 -48.04 -18.78 7.30
N TYR A 521 -48.19 -17.52 7.60
CA TYR A 521 -49.04 -17.10 8.71
C TYR A 521 -50.49 -17.52 8.36
N PRO A 522 -51.23 -18.21 9.26
CA PRO A 522 -52.60 -18.53 9.02
C PRO A 522 -53.40 -17.22 8.84
N GLN A 523 -54.12 -17.12 7.73
CA GLN A 523 -55.05 -16.03 7.47
C GLN A 523 -56.06 -15.99 8.62
N ARG A 524 -56.02 -14.96 9.45
CA ARG A 524 -57.11 -14.60 10.33
C ARG A 524 -58.21 -14.04 9.46
N THR A 525 -59.32 -14.81 9.35
CA THR A 525 -60.59 -14.36 8.79
C THR A 525 -61.09 -13.16 9.58
N ILE A 526 -61.06 -11.99 8.95
CA ILE A 526 -61.69 -10.81 9.52
C ILE A 526 -63.17 -10.87 9.12
N PHE A 527 -64.03 -11.11 10.11
CA PHE A 527 -65.47 -10.87 9.97
C PHE A 527 -65.73 -9.37 9.82
N THR A 528 -66.32 -8.99 8.71
CA THR A 528 -66.91 -7.66 8.50
C THR A 528 -68.17 -7.55 9.31
N HIS A 529 -68.23 -6.58 10.23
CA HIS A 529 -69.49 -6.03 10.74
C HIS A 529 -69.55 -4.54 10.36
N HIS A 530 -70.59 -4.23 9.66
CA HIS A 530 -71.05 -2.85 9.33
C HIS A 530 -71.46 -2.07 10.59
N GLY A 531 -71.23 -0.76 10.55
CA GLY A 531 -72.09 0.17 11.32
C GLY A 531 -71.40 1.43 11.83
N TRP A 532 -71.50 2.46 11.05
CA TRP A 532 -71.92 3.85 11.32
C TRP A 532 -71.30 4.74 12.41
N GLN A 533 -70.81 5.90 11.87
CA GLN A 533 -70.95 7.29 12.34
C GLN A 533 -70.16 7.82 13.53
N GLY A 534 -69.39 8.87 13.25
CA GLY A 534 -69.56 10.11 14.01
C GLY A 534 -68.28 10.85 14.41
N CYS A 535 -68.07 11.96 13.74
CA CYS A 535 -67.50 13.25 14.19
C CYS A 535 -66.43 13.33 15.30
N GLY A 536 -65.37 14.11 15.01
CA GLY A 536 -64.77 14.89 16.08
C GLY A 536 -63.30 15.29 15.89
N ARG A 537 -63.09 16.51 15.53
CA ARG A 537 -61.86 17.29 15.30
C ARG A 537 -60.91 17.36 16.51
N ARG A 538 -59.59 17.27 16.18
CA ARG A 538 -58.47 18.18 16.56
C ARG A 538 -58.03 18.34 18.06
N PRO A 539 -56.85 19.00 18.31
CA PRO A 539 -55.46 18.75 17.90
C PRO A 539 -54.43 18.82 19.06
N TYR A 540 -53.21 18.46 18.77
CA TYR A 540 -51.91 18.88 19.35
C TYR A 540 -51.77 19.25 20.85
N PRO A 541 -50.61 19.13 21.47
CA PRO A 541 -49.28 19.50 21.01
C PRO A 541 -48.33 18.33 20.79
#